data_cd51b7112556e14722371bb996b0e964
#
_entry.id   cd51b7112556e14722371bb996b0e964
#
_cell.length_a   1.000
_cell.length_b   1.000
_cell.length_c   1.000
_cell.angle_alpha   90.00
_cell.angle_beta   90.00
_cell.angle_gamma   90.00
#
_symmetry.space_group_name_H-M   'P 1'
#
loop_
_entity.id
_entity.type
_entity.pdbx_description
1 polymer ?
#
loop_
_entity_poly.entity_id
_entity_poly.type
_entity_poly.pdbx_seq_one_letter_code
_entity_poly.pdbx_strand_id
1 'polypeptide(L)'
;MTYEILESCTGCGMCLSICPVKAVSGGPGRPHAINPDYCIGCGACARVCESSSVIDSFGASIAHQSKRLWLIPHFDKDKCRRCGKCYEMCPAGIITRPDKDNVPTLTNPKLCASCRWCEKVCVFNGITFSPAGESR
;
A
#
# COMPACT_ATOMS: atom_id res chain seq x y z
N MET A 1 2.32 -7.68 -13.01
CA MET A 1 2.29 -8.66 -11.90
C MET A 1 1.04 -8.44 -11.07
N THR A 2 0.24 -9.48 -10.88
CA THR A 2 -1.01 -9.41 -10.12
C THR A 2 -1.02 -10.47 -9.03
N TYR A 3 -1.92 -10.31 -8.06
CA TYR A 3 -2.17 -11.28 -7.01
C TYR A 3 -3.53 -11.94 -7.22
N GLU A 4 -3.73 -13.10 -6.61
CA GLU A 4 -4.97 -13.86 -6.70
C GLU A 4 -5.41 -14.30 -5.31
N ILE A 5 -6.71 -14.22 -5.05
CA ILE A 5 -7.31 -14.66 -3.78
C ILE A 5 -7.88 -16.05 -3.96
N LEU A 6 -7.50 -16.96 -3.08
CA LEU A 6 -7.93 -18.36 -3.12
C LEU A 6 -9.28 -18.56 -2.42
N GLU A 7 -9.89 -19.71 -2.64
CA GLU A 7 -11.16 -20.09 -2.01
C GLU A 7 -11.08 -20.21 -0.49
N SER A 8 -9.87 -20.36 0.07
CA SER A 8 -9.68 -20.37 1.52
C SER A 8 -9.94 -19.01 2.17
N CYS A 9 -10.18 -17.97 1.38
CA CYS A 9 -10.52 -16.63 1.88
C CYS A 9 -11.75 -16.69 2.77
N THR A 10 -11.67 -16.07 3.97
CA THR A 10 -12.75 -16.03 4.94
C THR A 10 -13.73 -14.87 4.72
N GLY A 11 -13.41 -13.96 3.79
CA GLY A 11 -14.28 -12.81 3.52
C GLY A 11 -14.20 -11.70 4.56
N CYS A 12 -13.10 -11.60 5.30
CA CYS A 12 -12.94 -10.58 6.35
C CYS A 12 -12.88 -9.14 5.83
N GLY A 13 -12.56 -8.95 4.54
CA GLY A 13 -12.57 -7.63 3.90
C GLY A 13 -11.34 -6.77 4.15
N MET A 14 -10.33 -7.26 4.83
CA MET A 14 -9.12 -6.47 5.10
C MET A 14 -8.37 -6.10 3.83
N CYS A 15 -8.29 -7.04 2.87
CA CYS A 15 -7.66 -6.78 1.57
C CYS A 15 -8.41 -5.71 0.77
N LEU A 16 -9.72 -5.71 0.86
CA LEU A 16 -10.57 -4.72 0.19
C LEU A 16 -10.30 -3.32 0.76
N SER A 17 -10.12 -3.21 2.06
CA SER A 17 -9.85 -1.94 2.74
C SER A 17 -8.46 -1.38 2.46
N ILE A 18 -7.46 -2.25 2.31
CA ILE A 18 -6.06 -1.82 2.14
C ILE A 18 -5.68 -1.58 0.68
N CYS A 19 -6.42 -2.14 -0.28
CA CYS A 19 -6.08 -2.01 -1.70
C CYS A 19 -6.10 -0.54 -2.14
N PRO A 20 -4.96 0.03 -2.54
CA PRO A 20 -4.89 1.46 -2.85
C PRO A 20 -5.58 1.84 -4.16
N VAL A 21 -5.77 0.87 -5.06
CA VAL A 21 -6.38 1.08 -6.37
C VAL A 21 -7.77 0.45 -6.49
N LYS A 22 -8.31 -0.05 -5.39
CA LYS A 22 -9.65 -0.65 -5.33
C LYS A 22 -9.84 -1.80 -6.33
N ALA A 23 -8.80 -2.61 -6.48
CA ALA A 23 -8.83 -3.77 -7.37
C ALA A 23 -9.54 -4.98 -6.75
N VAL A 24 -9.80 -4.95 -5.44
CA VAL A 24 -10.40 -6.07 -4.71
C VAL A 24 -11.91 -5.86 -4.61
N SER A 25 -12.67 -6.92 -4.87
CA SER A 25 -14.13 -6.93 -4.72
C SER A 25 -14.58 -8.17 -3.96
N GLY A 26 -15.73 -8.11 -3.35
CA GLY A 26 -16.33 -9.22 -2.61
C GLY A 26 -17.23 -8.73 -1.50
N GLY A 27 -17.95 -9.66 -0.87
CA GLY A 27 -18.86 -9.38 0.24
C GLY A 27 -18.45 -10.09 1.52
N PRO A 28 -19.07 -9.71 2.67
CA PRO A 28 -18.76 -10.34 3.95
C PRO A 28 -18.99 -11.86 3.92
N GLY A 29 -18.04 -12.62 4.46
CA GLY A 29 -18.14 -14.07 4.54
C GLY A 29 -17.98 -14.81 3.24
N ARG A 30 -17.60 -14.12 2.15
CA ARG A 30 -17.39 -14.72 0.84
C ARG A 30 -15.96 -14.50 0.36
N PRO A 31 -15.41 -15.41 -0.43
CA PRO A 31 -14.11 -15.17 -1.03
C PRO A 31 -14.11 -13.88 -1.86
N HIS A 32 -13.08 -13.07 -1.69
CA HIS A 32 -12.89 -11.85 -2.46
C HIS A 32 -12.16 -12.18 -3.75
N ALA A 33 -12.17 -11.24 -4.69
CA ALA A 33 -11.50 -11.39 -5.99
C ALA A 33 -10.70 -10.13 -6.32
N ILE A 34 -9.60 -10.31 -7.04
CA ILE A 34 -8.75 -9.20 -7.48
C ILE A 34 -8.94 -9.01 -8.97
N ASN A 35 -9.23 -7.78 -9.39
CA ASN A 35 -9.31 -7.43 -10.81
C ASN A 35 -7.89 -7.20 -11.33
N PRO A 36 -7.39 -8.06 -12.24
CA PRO A 36 -6.01 -7.93 -12.74
C PRO A 36 -5.77 -6.65 -13.54
N ASP A 37 -6.83 -6.05 -14.10
CA ASP A 37 -6.70 -4.81 -14.87
C ASP A 37 -6.36 -3.61 -14.01
N TYR A 38 -6.74 -3.63 -12.73
CA TYR A 38 -6.49 -2.53 -11.80
C TYR A 38 -5.34 -2.82 -10.83
N CYS A 39 -5.00 -4.08 -10.61
CA CYS A 39 -3.97 -4.47 -9.64
C CYS A 39 -2.59 -3.97 -10.05
N ILE A 40 -1.91 -3.29 -9.11
CA ILE A 40 -0.57 -2.73 -9.34
C ILE A 40 0.54 -3.63 -8.78
N GLY A 41 0.20 -4.79 -8.22
CA GLY A 41 1.19 -5.74 -7.73
C GLY A 41 1.91 -5.33 -6.45
N CYS A 42 1.31 -4.47 -5.63
CA CYS A 42 1.97 -3.97 -4.42
C CYS A 42 2.07 -5.01 -3.28
N GLY A 43 1.23 -6.04 -3.29
CA GLY A 43 1.27 -7.11 -2.31
C GLY A 43 0.62 -6.80 -0.97
N ALA A 44 -0.03 -5.65 -0.82
CA ALA A 44 -0.66 -5.27 0.45
C ALA A 44 -1.76 -6.26 0.87
N CYS A 45 -2.58 -6.71 -0.09
CA CYS A 45 -3.64 -7.69 0.15
C CYS A 45 -3.09 -9.00 0.71
N ALA A 46 -1.94 -9.44 0.20
CA ALA A 46 -1.31 -10.67 0.67
C ALA A 46 -0.76 -10.50 2.08
N ARG A 47 -0.10 -9.37 2.35
CA ARG A 47 0.48 -9.12 3.67
C ARG A 47 -0.57 -8.93 4.76
N VAL A 48 -1.75 -8.40 4.42
CA VAL A 48 -2.80 -8.16 5.40
C VAL A 48 -3.69 -9.38 5.65
N CYS A 49 -3.62 -10.38 4.78
CA CYS A 49 -4.50 -11.56 4.85
C CYS A 49 -4.06 -12.52 5.95
N GLU A 50 -4.83 -12.61 7.01
CA GLU A 50 -4.52 -13.49 8.15
C GLU A 50 -4.65 -14.97 7.81
N SER A 51 -5.51 -15.33 6.86
CA SER A 51 -5.68 -16.72 6.41
C SER A 51 -4.68 -17.14 5.36
N SER A 52 -3.78 -16.25 4.94
CA SER A 52 -2.78 -16.50 3.89
C SER A 52 -3.40 -17.03 2.59
N SER A 53 -4.54 -16.47 2.24
CA SER A 53 -5.34 -16.92 1.08
C SER A 53 -4.97 -16.19 -0.21
N VAL A 54 -3.92 -15.37 -0.22
CA VAL A 54 -3.49 -14.61 -1.39
C VAL A 54 -2.16 -15.15 -1.90
N ILE A 55 -2.11 -15.41 -3.20
CA ILE A 55 -0.88 -15.89 -3.86
C ILE A 55 -0.42 -14.84 -4.89
N ASP A 56 0.88 -14.87 -5.18
CA ASP A 56 1.46 -14.01 -6.21
C ASP A 56 1.28 -14.62 -7.62
N SER A 57 1.82 -13.95 -8.63
CA SER A 57 1.72 -14.42 -10.02
C SER A 57 2.48 -15.71 -10.30
N PHE A 58 3.34 -16.14 -9.38
CA PHE A 58 4.08 -17.40 -9.47
C PHE A 58 3.42 -18.52 -8.67
N GLY A 59 2.28 -18.26 -8.05
CA GLY A 59 1.58 -19.25 -7.23
C GLY A 59 2.09 -19.41 -5.82
N ALA A 60 3.00 -18.54 -5.38
CA ALA A 60 3.55 -18.60 -4.03
C ALA A 60 2.64 -17.88 -3.03
N SER A 61 2.39 -18.55 -1.90
CA SER A 61 1.63 -17.93 -0.80
C SER A 61 2.51 -16.93 -0.06
N ILE A 62 1.93 -15.79 0.28
CA ILE A 62 2.63 -14.73 1.01
C ILE A 62 2.16 -14.77 2.46
N ALA A 63 3.13 -14.79 3.38
CA ALA A 63 2.82 -14.80 4.81
C ALA A 63 2.24 -13.48 5.28
N HIS A 64 1.27 -13.58 6.20
CA HIS A 64 0.73 -12.41 6.88
C HIS A 64 1.84 -11.65 7.61
N GLN A 65 1.81 -10.33 7.52
CA GLN A 65 2.78 -9.46 8.20
C GLN A 65 2.04 -8.37 8.97
N SER A 66 2.39 -8.21 10.24
CA SER A 66 1.83 -7.14 11.07
C SER A 66 2.11 -5.77 10.43
N LYS A 67 1.12 -4.89 10.41
CA LYS A 67 1.27 -3.54 9.85
C LYS A 67 2.38 -2.73 10.52
N ARG A 68 2.77 -3.07 11.73
CA ARG A 68 3.89 -2.41 12.41
C ARG A 68 5.22 -2.64 11.71
N LEU A 69 5.33 -3.73 10.97
CA LEU A 69 6.53 -4.09 10.20
C LEU A 69 6.49 -3.56 8.77
N TRP A 70 5.35 -3.08 8.31
CA TRP A 70 5.22 -2.54 6.96
C TRP A 70 6.02 -1.25 6.85
N LEU A 71 6.66 -1.07 5.71
CA LEU A 71 7.45 0.12 5.44
C LEU A 71 6.53 1.28 5.03
N ILE A 72 6.77 2.44 5.61
CA ILE A 72 6.07 3.68 5.25
C ILE A 72 7.09 4.75 4.84
N PRO A 73 6.67 5.71 4.01
CA PRO A 73 7.58 6.77 3.54
C PRO A 73 7.85 7.81 4.63
N HIS A 74 9.09 8.29 4.65
CA HIS A 74 9.53 9.43 5.44
C HIS A 74 10.14 10.45 4.50
N PHE A 75 9.79 11.72 4.67
CA PHE A 75 10.20 12.80 3.78
C PHE A 75 11.37 13.57 4.40
N ASP A 76 12.48 13.67 3.65
CA ASP A 76 13.67 14.39 4.08
C ASP A 76 13.54 15.86 3.69
N LYS A 77 13.53 16.76 4.69
CA LYS A 77 13.38 18.19 4.45
C LYS A 77 14.50 18.79 3.59
N ASP A 78 15.69 18.25 3.72
CA ASP A 78 16.88 18.79 3.03
C ASP A 78 16.94 18.36 1.57
N LYS A 79 16.47 17.15 1.28
CA LYS A 79 16.50 16.61 -0.08
C LYS A 79 15.23 16.90 -0.87
N CYS A 80 14.11 17.08 -0.21
CA CYS A 80 12.81 17.32 -0.84
C CYS A 80 12.79 18.69 -1.53
N ARG A 81 12.44 18.71 -2.82
CA ARG A 81 12.31 19.94 -3.61
C ARG A 81 10.86 20.43 -3.70
N ARG A 82 9.96 19.81 -2.95
CA ARG A 82 8.56 20.23 -2.83
C ARG A 82 7.81 20.26 -4.15
N CYS A 83 8.17 19.36 -5.08
CA CYS A 83 7.57 19.31 -6.42
C CYS A 83 6.15 18.73 -6.43
N GLY A 84 5.76 18.00 -5.39
CA GLY A 84 4.40 17.45 -5.26
C GLY A 84 4.12 16.17 -6.06
N LYS A 85 5.10 15.60 -6.74
CA LYS A 85 4.88 14.39 -7.54
C LYS A 85 4.46 13.19 -6.72
N CYS A 86 5.03 13.02 -5.51
CA CYS A 86 4.64 11.94 -4.61
C CYS A 86 3.18 12.07 -4.16
N TYR A 87 2.74 13.28 -3.88
CA TYR A 87 1.35 13.58 -3.54
C TYR A 87 0.41 13.18 -4.67
N GLU A 88 0.74 13.54 -5.92
CA GLU A 88 -0.08 13.22 -7.08
C GLU A 88 -0.08 11.73 -7.41
N MET A 89 1.03 11.05 -7.15
CA MET A 89 1.21 9.65 -7.54
C MET A 89 0.66 8.66 -6.51
N CYS A 90 0.41 9.07 -5.27
CA CYS A 90 -0.07 8.15 -4.25
C CYS A 90 -1.48 7.64 -4.59
N PRO A 91 -1.64 6.35 -4.92
CA PRO A 91 -2.96 5.82 -5.31
C PRO A 91 -3.96 5.79 -4.16
N ALA A 92 -3.48 5.73 -2.91
CA ALA A 92 -4.34 5.75 -1.73
C ALA A 92 -4.75 7.16 -1.32
N GLY A 93 -4.10 8.21 -1.87
CA GLY A 93 -4.42 9.61 -1.56
C GLY A 93 -4.12 10.02 -0.13
N ILE A 94 -3.14 9.40 0.51
CA ILE A 94 -2.80 9.62 1.92
C ILE A 94 -1.58 10.50 2.14
N ILE A 95 -1.00 11.03 1.08
CA ILE A 95 0.07 12.02 1.17
C ILE A 95 -0.56 13.39 0.99
N THR A 96 -0.33 14.30 1.95
CA THR A 96 -0.83 15.66 1.86
C THR A 96 0.30 16.66 1.73
N ARG A 97 -0.02 17.77 1.11
CA ARG A 97 0.90 18.87 0.88
C ARG A 97 0.24 20.13 1.42
N PRO A 98 0.48 20.44 2.73
CA PRO A 98 -0.24 21.56 3.37
C PRO A 98 0.01 22.90 2.71
N ASP A 99 1.22 23.14 2.19
CA ASP A 99 1.54 24.32 1.41
C ASP A 99 2.77 24.07 0.53
N LYS A 100 3.13 25.05 -0.31
CA LYS A 100 4.25 24.93 -1.25
C LYS A 100 5.63 24.92 -0.57
N ASP A 101 5.72 25.45 0.63
CA ASP A 101 6.99 25.64 1.33
C ASP A 101 7.34 24.50 2.26
N ASN A 102 6.39 23.60 2.51
CA ASN A 102 6.58 22.45 3.39
C ASN A 102 6.68 21.13 2.62
N VAL A 103 7.43 20.19 3.19
CA VAL A 103 7.48 18.83 2.64
C VAL A 103 6.11 18.17 2.81
N PRO A 104 5.75 17.24 1.91
CA PRO A 104 4.54 16.44 2.06
C PRO A 104 4.56 15.62 3.34
N THR A 105 3.39 15.27 3.83
CA THR A 105 3.23 14.45 5.03
C THR A 105 2.28 13.30 4.76
N LEU A 106 2.45 12.22 5.50
CA LEU A 106 1.59 11.04 5.43
C LEU A 106 0.45 11.23 6.44
N THR A 107 -0.78 11.40 5.94
CA THR A 107 -1.92 11.70 6.81
C THR A 107 -2.47 10.49 7.53
N ASN A 108 -2.41 9.32 6.91
CA ASN A 108 -2.95 8.10 7.50
C ASN A 108 -2.02 6.92 7.21
N PRO A 109 -1.03 6.70 8.07
CA PRO A 109 -0.08 5.59 7.87
C PRO A 109 -0.74 4.22 7.80
N LYS A 110 -1.91 4.05 8.44
CA LYS A 110 -2.64 2.77 8.45
C LYS A 110 -3.14 2.36 7.06
N LEU A 111 -3.33 3.32 6.17
CA LEU A 111 -3.80 3.07 4.81
C LEU A 111 -2.66 2.98 3.79
N CYS A 112 -1.43 3.16 4.19
CA CYS A 112 -0.29 3.03 3.29
C CYS A 112 -0.08 1.56 2.92
N ALA A 113 -0.15 1.27 1.62
CA ALA A 113 0.00 -0.10 1.11
C ALA A 113 1.46 -0.51 0.89
N SER A 114 2.41 0.36 1.17
CA SER A 114 3.84 0.15 0.93
C SER A 114 4.16 -0.16 -0.54
N CYS A 115 3.43 0.45 -1.46
CA CYS A 115 3.62 0.22 -2.89
C CYS A 115 4.86 0.90 -3.45
N ARG A 116 5.39 1.91 -2.73
CA ARG A 116 6.61 2.64 -3.07
C ARG A 116 6.53 3.51 -4.33
N TRP A 117 5.35 3.79 -4.83
CA TRP A 117 5.19 4.66 -6.00
C TRP A 117 5.71 6.07 -5.73
N CYS A 118 5.50 6.59 -4.52
CA CYS A 118 6.01 7.90 -4.13
C CYS A 118 7.55 7.96 -4.19
N GLU A 119 8.21 6.90 -3.73
CA GLU A 119 9.67 6.81 -3.80
C GLU A 119 10.17 6.78 -5.25
N LYS A 120 9.49 6.03 -6.11
CA LYS A 120 9.88 5.87 -7.51
C LYS A 120 9.81 7.16 -8.30
N VAL A 121 8.86 8.05 -7.97
CA VAL A 121 8.73 9.33 -8.69
C VAL A 121 9.59 10.44 -8.10
N CYS A 122 10.18 10.23 -6.95
CA CYS A 122 11.06 11.22 -6.32
C CYS A 122 12.47 11.13 -6.89
N VAL A 123 12.80 12.04 -7.79
CA VAL A 123 14.12 12.08 -8.44
C VAL A 123 15.21 12.67 -7.54
N PHE A 124 14.82 13.22 -6.39
CA PHE A 124 15.76 13.88 -5.47
C PHE A 124 16.17 12.99 -4.29
N ASN A 125 15.71 11.74 -4.27
CA ASN A 125 15.95 10.79 -3.18
C ASN A 125 15.53 11.33 -1.81
N GLY A 126 14.46 12.11 -1.79
CA GLY A 126 13.94 12.73 -0.57
C GLY A 126 13.00 11.85 0.24
N ILE A 127 12.74 10.63 -0.22
CA ILE A 127 11.83 9.70 0.44
C ILE A 127 12.58 8.43 0.82
N THR A 128 12.50 8.07 2.10
CA THR A 128 13.05 6.82 2.62
C THR A 128 11.93 6.00 3.24
N PHE A 129 12.05 4.69 3.18
CA PHE A 129 11.07 3.79 3.78
C PHE A 129 11.66 3.09 5.00
N SER A 130 10.89 3.06 6.07
CA SER A 130 11.25 2.34 7.29
C SER A 130 10.00 1.78 7.95
N PRO A 131 10.14 0.79 8.87
CA PRO A 131 8.96 0.20 9.53
C PRO A 131 8.11 1.24 10.23
N ALA A 132 6.79 1.07 10.13
CA ALA A 132 5.82 2.01 10.70
C ALA A 132 5.86 2.03 12.23
N GLY A 133 6.15 0.89 12.86
CA GLY A 133 6.18 0.80 14.31
C GLY A 133 4.83 1.18 14.92
N GLU A 134 4.86 2.11 15.87
CA GLU A 134 3.65 2.57 16.57
C GLU A 134 2.78 3.50 15.73
N SER A 135 3.23 3.94 14.55
CA SER A 135 2.44 4.79 13.65
C SER A 135 1.21 4.07 13.09
N ARG A 136 1.11 2.78 13.29
CA ARG A 136 0.01 1.95 12.79
C ARG A 136 -0.77 1.27 13.92
#